data_8a7b08637c0d779008cde900b07ce4ee
#
_entry.id   8a7b08637c0d779008cde900b07ce4ee
#
_cell.length_a   1.000
_cell.length_b   1.000
_cell.length_c   1.000
_cell.angle_alpha   90.00
_cell.angle_beta   90.00
_cell.angle_gamma   90.00
#
_symmetry.space_group_name_H-M   'P 1'
#
loop_
_entity.id
_entity.type
_entity.pdbx_description
1 polymer ?
#
loop_
_entity_poly.entity_id
_entity_poly.type
_entity_poly.pdbx_seq_one_letter_code
_entity_poly.pdbx_strand_id
1 'polypeptide(L)'
;MKTWFITGTSSGFGRELATAVIAHGDRVAVTARDLSKVEDFVGDYPLQAKAYELDVTKPESITAALQEAQRDFGRLDVVVNNAGYGLIGALEECSDEQMLRNIDTNLTGPLRVMRAALPLFRGQRGGHFINMGAAAAISNYAGFCVYGGAKAGMELASEAVAAEAAPFGVKVTVVIPGPFRTEFIARSLDRATGPVGEYAATAGKFLSFLEKVDGKQPGDPAAAAQAIIAAVESEKPPFRLVLGKYAYQKARRQLDKERAELDAWEPVGLPTDFVV
;
A
#
# COMPACT_ATOMS: atom_id res chain seq x y z
N MET A 1 11.35 -3.12 21.48
CA MET A 1 11.42 -1.85 20.72
C MET A 1 11.88 -2.19 19.29
N LYS A 2 11.03 -1.98 18.31
CA LYS A 2 11.32 -2.19 16.87
C LYS A 2 11.67 -0.86 16.21
N THR A 3 12.30 -0.94 15.05
CA THR A 3 12.55 0.21 14.18
C THR A 3 11.78 0.06 12.88
N TRP A 4 10.92 1.03 12.60
CA TRP A 4 10.06 1.10 11.43
C TRP A 4 10.62 2.09 10.42
N PHE A 5 10.61 1.72 9.15
CA PHE A 5 10.88 2.61 8.02
C PHE A 5 9.58 2.76 7.21
N ILE A 6 9.00 3.96 7.17
CA ILE A 6 7.68 4.19 6.58
C ILE A 6 7.80 5.15 5.41
N THR A 7 7.41 4.72 4.21
CA THR A 7 7.41 5.58 3.03
C THR A 7 6.17 6.49 3.02
N GLY A 8 6.37 7.80 2.79
CA GLY A 8 5.26 8.76 2.62
C GLY A 8 4.51 9.08 3.91
N THR A 9 5.21 9.61 4.91
CA THR A 9 4.64 9.94 6.23
C THR A 9 4.14 11.39 6.36
N SER A 10 4.12 12.15 5.29
CA SER A 10 3.69 13.55 5.31
C SER A 10 2.18 13.73 5.58
N SER A 11 1.37 12.70 5.35
CA SER A 11 -0.09 12.75 5.54
C SER A 11 -0.72 11.35 5.62
N GLY A 12 -2.02 11.29 5.88
CA GLY A 12 -2.85 10.10 5.78
C GLY A 12 -2.36 8.91 6.61
N PHE A 13 -2.49 7.70 6.08
CA PHE A 13 -2.11 6.47 6.78
C PHE A 13 -0.65 6.44 7.25
N GLY A 14 0.28 6.96 6.45
CA GLY A 14 1.69 6.97 6.81
C GLY A 14 1.98 7.82 8.04
N ARG A 15 1.32 8.97 8.13
CA ARG A 15 1.43 9.88 9.28
C ARG A 15 0.81 9.26 10.53
N GLU A 16 -0.41 8.75 10.43
CA GLU A 16 -1.10 8.09 11.54
C GLU A 16 -0.33 6.87 12.07
N LEU A 17 0.22 6.06 11.15
CA LEU A 17 1.02 4.91 11.54
C LEU A 17 2.32 5.33 12.22
N ALA A 18 3.01 6.36 11.72
CA ALA A 18 4.22 6.88 12.38
C ALA A 18 3.93 7.36 13.80
N THR A 19 2.84 8.12 13.99
CA THR A 19 2.38 8.57 15.31
C THR A 19 2.06 7.39 16.24
N ALA A 20 1.34 6.39 15.73
CA ALA A 20 0.99 5.20 16.52
C ALA A 20 2.23 4.36 16.89
N VAL A 21 3.20 4.24 16.00
CA VAL A 21 4.49 3.54 16.25
C VAL A 21 5.28 4.23 17.38
N ILE A 22 5.36 5.55 17.38
CA ILE A 22 6.00 6.32 18.43
C ILE A 22 5.26 6.12 19.76
N ALA A 23 3.93 6.22 19.77
CA ALA A 23 3.10 6.02 20.96
C ALA A 23 3.20 4.57 21.51
N HIS A 24 3.46 3.59 20.64
CA HIS A 24 3.72 2.20 21.03
C HIS A 24 5.09 2.00 21.71
N GLY A 25 5.97 3.01 21.65
CA GLY A 25 7.31 2.94 22.23
C GLY A 25 8.39 2.44 21.26
N ASP A 26 8.08 2.34 19.98
CA ASP A 26 9.00 1.96 18.90
C ASP A 26 9.68 3.19 18.29
N ARG A 27 10.65 2.96 17.41
CA ARG A 27 11.37 3.99 16.66
C ARG A 27 10.89 4.02 15.22
N VAL A 28 10.93 5.20 14.60
CA VAL A 28 10.47 5.38 13.22
C VAL A 28 11.40 6.24 12.39
N ALA A 29 11.77 5.73 11.22
CA ALA A 29 12.30 6.49 10.11
C ALA A 29 11.12 7.03 9.30
N VAL A 30 10.76 8.29 9.51
CA VAL A 30 9.73 8.98 8.73
C VAL A 30 10.31 9.48 7.42
N THR A 31 9.56 9.36 6.32
CA THR A 31 10.09 9.76 5.02
C THR A 31 9.10 10.62 4.24
N ALA A 32 9.63 11.60 3.52
CA ALA A 32 8.88 12.45 2.62
C ALA A 32 9.78 12.95 1.48
N ARG A 33 9.20 13.41 0.37
CA ARG A 33 9.95 14.12 -0.69
C ARG A 33 10.35 15.54 -0.26
N ASP A 34 9.62 16.10 0.70
CA ASP A 34 9.87 17.41 1.31
C ASP A 34 9.91 17.19 2.83
N LEU A 35 11.11 17.30 3.39
CA LEU A 35 11.34 17.04 4.82
C LEU A 35 10.61 18.00 5.74
N SER A 36 10.30 19.23 5.29
CA SER A 36 9.53 20.20 6.08
C SER A 36 8.14 19.68 6.49
N LYS A 37 7.61 18.68 5.77
CA LYS A 37 6.32 18.04 6.06
C LYS A 37 6.36 17.03 7.21
N VAL A 38 7.53 16.71 7.72
CA VAL A 38 7.76 15.68 8.75
C VAL A 38 8.73 16.14 9.86
N GLU A 39 9.14 17.41 9.84
CA GLU A 39 10.03 18.01 10.85
C GLU A 39 9.48 17.93 12.27
N ASP A 40 8.16 18.03 12.43
CA ASP A 40 7.48 17.93 13.72
C ASP A 40 7.74 16.58 14.41
N PHE A 41 7.81 15.47 13.67
CA PHE A 41 8.17 14.18 14.27
C PHE A 41 9.56 14.19 14.92
N VAL A 42 10.52 14.84 14.26
CA VAL A 42 11.90 14.91 14.78
C VAL A 42 11.99 15.89 15.95
N GLY A 43 11.27 17.02 15.87
CA GLY A 43 11.22 18.02 16.92
C GLY A 43 10.57 17.50 18.19
N ASP A 44 9.42 16.83 18.06
CA ASP A 44 8.63 16.34 19.20
C ASP A 44 9.18 15.02 19.78
N TYR A 45 9.80 14.17 18.94
CA TYR A 45 10.26 12.83 19.32
C TYR A 45 11.72 12.54 18.91
N PRO A 46 12.71 13.36 19.31
CA PRO A 46 14.09 13.29 18.82
C PRO A 46 14.82 11.97 19.12
N LEU A 47 14.36 11.21 20.10
CA LEU A 47 14.93 9.90 20.47
C LEU A 47 14.30 8.73 19.69
N GLN A 48 13.10 8.91 19.15
CA GLN A 48 12.34 7.85 18.49
C GLN A 48 12.20 8.08 16.98
N ALA A 49 12.23 9.31 16.49
CA ALA A 49 11.99 9.64 15.09
C ALA A 49 13.22 10.29 14.44
N LYS A 50 13.48 9.90 13.20
CA LYS A 50 14.40 10.58 12.29
C LYS A 50 13.76 10.69 10.90
N ALA A 51 14.04 11.80 10.21
CA ALA A 51 13.47 12.10 8.91
C ALA A 51 14.47 11.89 7.78
N TYR A 52 14.00 11.29 6.68
CA TYR A 52 14.82 11.02 5.48
C TYR A 52 14.09 11.47 4.23
N GLU A 53 14.80 12.09 3.31
CA GLU A 53 14.25 12.43 2.01
C GLU A 53 14.06 11.14 1.18
N LEU A 54 12.85 10.94 0.66
CA LEU A 54 12.55 9.76 -0.13
C LEU A 54 11.55 10.04 -1.25
N ASP A 55 11.99 9.75 -2.47
CA ASP A 55 11.13 9.58 -3.65
C ASP A 55 11.18 8.11 -4.09
N VAL A 56 10.06 7.39 -3.97
CA VAL A 56 9.97 5.96 -4.30
C VAL A 56 10.10 5.67 -5.80
N THR A 57 10.04 6.70 -6.65
CA THR A 57 10.28 6.58 -8.08
C THR A 57 11.78 6.61 -8.45
N LYS A 58 12.65 6.99 -7.48
CA LYS A 58 14.10 7.16 -7.67
C LYS A 58 14.88 6.08 -6.89
N PRO A 59 15.47 5.09 -7.57
CA PRO A 59 16.22 4.01 -6.91
C PRO A 59 17.36 4.48 -5.98
N GLU A 60 18.06 5.54 -6.37
CA GLU A 60 19.13 6.16 -5.60
C GLU A 60 18.62 6.77 -4.29
N SER A 61 17.47 7.46 -4.32
CA SER A 61 16.83 8.02 -3.13
C SER A 61 16.41 6.93 -2.15
N ILE A 62 15.83 5.82 -2.64
CA ILE A 62 15.47 4.66 -1.82
C ILE A 62 16.70 4.07 -1.13
N THR A 63 17.77 3.85 -1.89
CA THR A 63 18.99 3.25 -1.37
C THR A 63 19.64 4.12 -0.31
N ALA A 64 19.75 5.43 -0.56
CA ALA A 64 20.32 6.39 0.38
C ALA A 64 19.50 6.42 1.68
N ALA A 65 18.18 6.60 1.60
CA ALA A 65 17.31 6.68 2.77
C ALA A 65 17.36 5.41 3.65
N LEU A 66 17.35 4.22 3.03
CA LEU A 66 17.45 2.94 3.75
C LEU A 66 18.82 2.77 4.44
N GLN A 67 19.90 3.11 3.74
CA GLN A 67 21.26 3.01 4.30
C GLN A 67 21.48 3.99 5.45
N GLU A 68 20.99 5.22 5.32
CA GLU A 68 21.06 6.22 6.38
C GLU A 68 20.24 5.81 7.59
N ALA A 69 19.00 5.34 7.40
CA ALA A 69 18.17 4.84 8.48
C ALA A 69 18.80 3.61 9.17
N GLN A 70 19.36 2.68 8.39
CA GLN A 70 20.08 1.52 8.91
C GLN A 70 21.31 1.94 9.77
N ARG A 71 22.09 2.90 9.29
CA ARG A 71 23.26 3.43 10.02
C ARG A 71 22.82 4.10 11.32
N ASP A 72 21.76 4.90 11.28
CA ASP A 72 21.32 5.72 12.40
C ASP A 72 20.62 4.94 13.52
N PHE A 73 19.88 3.90 13.15
CA PHE A 73 19.13 3.05 14.10
C PHE A 73 19.82 1.70 14.39
N GLY A 74 20.83 1.33 13.60
CA GLY A 74 21.54 0.06 13.69
C GLY A 74 20.78 -1.13 13.09
N ARG A 75 19.44 -1.08 13.07
CA ARG A 75 18.56 -2.15 12.57
C ARG A 75 17.25 -1.57 12.06
N LEU A 76 16.71 -2.17 11.00
CA LEU A 76 15.34 -1.95 10.53
C LEU A 76 14.55 -3.24 10.71
N ASP A 77 13.45 -3.21 11.44
CA ASP A 77 12.62 -4.39 11.70
C ASP A 77 11.40 -4.46 10.79
N VAL A 78 10.83 -3.29 10.44
CA VAL A 78 9.63 -3.18 9.61
C VAL A 78 9.86 -2.14 8.53
N VAL A 79 9.56 -2.49 7.28
CA VAL A 79 9.55 -1.56 6.15
C VAL A 79 8.13 -1.46 5.61
N VAL A 80 7.58 -0.24 5.62
CA VAL A 80 6.19 0.03 5.21
C VAL A 80 6.17 0.75 3.86
N ASN A 81 5.68 0.09 2.84
CA ASN A 81 5.38 0.67 1.54
C ASN A 81 3.99 1.33 1.58
N ASN A 82 3.96 2.59 2.05
CA ASN A 82 2.74 3.38 2.15
C ASN A 82 2.64 4.47 1.08
N ALA A 83 3.74 5.02 0.61
CA ALA A 83 3.72 6.05 -0.42
C ALA A 83 2.91 5.61 -1.65
N GLY A 84 1.97 6.45 -2.06
CA GLY A 84 1.09 6.15 -3.19
C GLY A 84 0.00 7.21 -3.38
N TYR A 85 -0.63 7.19 -4.55
CA TYR A 85 -1.74 8.08 -4.87
C TYR A 85 -2.70 7.41 -5.85
N GLY A 86 -3.97 7.84 -5.86
CA GLY A 86 -4.99 7.36 -6.79
C GLY A 86 -4.92 8.08 -8.14
N LEU A 87 -5.29 7.39 -9.21
CA LEU A 87 -5.61 8.00 -10.50
C LEU A 87 -7.06 7.63 -10.82
N ILE A 88 -7.93 8.64 -10.98
CA ILE A 88 -9.36 8.48 -11.27
C ILE A 88 -9.69 8.99 -12.66
N GLY A 89 -10.35 8.15 -13.45
CA GLY A 89 -10.85 8.38 -14.79
C GLY A 89 -11.06 7.05 -15.51
N ALA A 90 -11.86 7.02 -16.57
CA ALA A 90 -11.91 5.87 -17.45
C ALA A 90 -10.54 5.67 -18.12
N LEU A 91 -10.24 4.46 -18.54
CA LEU A 91 -8.92 4.16 -19.13
C LEU A 91 -8.60 5.07 -20.32
N GLU A 92 -9.59 5.32 -21.17
CA GLU A 92 -9.47 6.19 -22.35
C GLU A 92 -9.22 7.68 -22.00
N GLU A 93 -9.59 8.09 -20.78
CA GLU A 93 -9.37 9.45 -20.27
C GLU A 93 -7.97 9.67 -19.69
N CYS A 94 -7.25 8.59 -19.38
CA CYS A 94 -5.91 8.66 -18.80
C CYS A 94 -4.84 8.85 -19.88
N SER A 95 -3.93 9.80 -19.69
CA SER A 95 -2.75 9.91 -20.53
C SER A 95 -1.72 8.82 -20.21
N ASP A 96 -0.87 8.46 -21.19
CA ASP A 96 0.24 7.52 -20.98
C ASP A 96 1.14 7.97 -19.82
N GLU A 97 1.43 9.27 -19.73
CA GLU A 97 2.25 9.82 -18.65
C GLU A 97 1.60 9.61 -17.27
N GLN A 98 0.29 9.84 -17.14
CA GLN A 98 -0.44 9.60 -15.92
C GLN A 98 -0.44 8.11 -15.53
N MET A 99 -0.66 7.23 -16.51
CA MET A 99 -0.63 5.79 -16.29
C MET A 99 0.74 5.31 -15.81
N LEU A 100 1.80 5.67 -16.52
CA LEU A 100 3.17 5.26 -16.18
C LEU A 100 3.60 5.80 -14.82
N ARG A 101 3.32 7.06 -14.52
CA ARG A 101 3.63 7.68 -13.23
C ARG A 101 2.87 7.02 -12.08
N ASN A 102 1.61 6.64 -12.27
CA ASN A 102 0.81 5.96 -11.25
C ASN A 102 1.34 4.54 -10.99
N ILE A 103 1.64 3.79 -12.05
CA ILE A 103 2.24 2.44 -11.96
C ILE A 103 3.62 2.53 -11.30
N ASP A 104 4.44 3.51 -11.68
CA ASP A 104 5.78 3.67 -11.13
C ASP A 104 5.74 3.93 -9.61
N THR A 105 4.79 4.73 -9.13
CA THR A 105 4.65 5.01 -7.70
C THR A 105 4.00 3.85 -6.93
N ASN A 106 2.90 3.26 -7.44
CA ASN A 106 2.08 2.31 -6.66
C ASN A 106 2.49 0.84 -6.81
N LEU A 107 3.24 0.50 -7.85
CA LEU A 107 3.72 -0.86 -8.10
C LEU A 107 5.25 -0.92 -8.09
N THR A 108 5.92 -0.21 -9.01
CA THR A 108 7.38 -0.32 -9.16
C THR A 108 8.11 0.25 -7.95
N GLY A 109 7.61 1.34 -7.35
CA GLY A 109 8.16 1.95 -6.15
C GLY A 109 8.25 0.97 -4.98
N PRO A 110 7.15 0.35 -4.53
CA PRO A 110 7.17 -0.72 -3.52
C PRO A 110 8.13 -1.87 -3.86
N LEU A 111 8.19 -2.30 -5.12
CA LEU A 111 9.11 -3.35 -5.55
C LEU A 111 10.57 -2.91 -5.41
N ARG A 112 10.90 -1.67 -5.77
CA ARG A 112 12.24 -1.10 -5.58
C ARG A 112 12.61 -1.03 -4.09
N VAL A 113 11.70 -0.58 -3.23
CA VAL A 113 11.92 -0.51 -1.78
C VAL A 113 12.15 -1.91 -1.21
N MET A 114 11.30 -2.89 -1.53
CA MET A 114 11.49 -4.27 -1.09
C MET A 114 12.82 -4.83 -1.56
N ARG A 115 13.17 -4.66 -2.85
CA ARG A 115 14.45 -5.10 -3.43
C ARG A 115 15.65 -4.50 -2.70
N ALA A 116 15.59 -3.23 -2.33
CA ALA A 116 16.68 -2.55 -1.61
C ALA A 116 16.77 -2.97 -0.14
N ALA A 117 15.65 -3.29 0.51
CA ALA A 117 15.61 -3.69 1.92
C ALA A 117 15.85 -5.20 2.14
N LEU A 118 15.58 -6.05 1.13
CA LEU A 118 15.76 -7.51 1.25
C LEU A 118 17.18 -7.95 1.68
N PRO A 119 18.28 -7.37 1.17
CA PRO A 119 19.62 -7.72 1.66
C PRO A 119 19.81 -7.42 3.15
N LEU A 120 19.22 -6.34 3.67
CA LEU A 120 19.26 -6.00 5.09
C LEU A 120 18.51 -7.04 5.91
N PHE A 121 17.28 -7.36 5.54
CA PHE A 121 16.45 -8.34 6.22
C PHE A 121 17.06 -9.75 6.17
N ARG A 122 17.60 -10.16 5.03
CA ARG A 122 18.32 -11.44 4.89
C ARG A 122 19.55 -11.50 5.81
N GLY A 123 20.34 -10.44 5.88
CA GLY A 123 21.50 -10.35 6.78
C GLY A 123 21.10 -10.38 8.25
N GLN A 124 19.99 -9.78 8.61
CA GLN A 124 19.42 -9.76 9.97
C GLN A 124 18.71 -11.05 10.35
N ARG A 125 18.46 -11.96 9.39
CA ARG A 125 17.65 -13.17 9.57
C ARG A 125 16.25 -12.86 10.07
N GLY A 126 15.65 -11.78 9.57
CA GLY A 126 14.29 -11.37 9.93
C GLY A 126 13.97 -9.96 9.45
N GLY A 127 12.71 -9.67 9.36
CA GLY A 127 12.12 -8.39 8.97
C GLY A 127 10.67 -8.57 8.55
N HIS A 128 9.94 -7.47 8.43
CA HIS A 128 8.54 -7.51 8.02
C HIS A 128 8.25 -6.40 7.01
N PHE A 129 7.80 -6.76 5.82
CA PHE A 129 7.25 -5.81 4.86
C PHE A 129 5.76 -5.62 5.10
N ILE A 130 5.34 -4.38 5.26
CA ILE A 130 3.94 -3.96 5.28
C ILE A 130 3.66 -3.19 4.00
N ASN A 131 2.85 -3.75 3.11
CA ASN A 131 2.54 -3.15 1.82
C ASN A 131 1.10 -2.63 1.82
N MET A 132 0.92 -1.32 1.61
CA MET A 132 -0.42 -0.70 1.58
C MET A 132 -1.10 -1.00 0.26
N GLY A 133 -1.96 -2.01 0.27
CA GLY A 133 -2.88 -2.37 -0.81
C GLY A 133 -4.09 -1.45 -0.87
N ALA A 134 -5.17 -1.94 -1.43
CA ALA A 134 -6.45 -1.23 -1.51
C ALA A 134 -7.62 -2.20 -1.75
N ALA A 135 -8.83 -1.85 -1.31
CA ALA A 135 -10.04 -2.61 -1.66
C ALA A 135 -10.31 -2.66 -3.19
N ALA A 136 -9.68 -1.75 -3.96
CA ALA A 136 -9.69 -1.79 -5.43
C ALA A 136 -8.93 -2.99 -6.01
N ALA A 137 -7.98 -3.57 -5.27
CA ALA A 137 -7.27 -4.79 -5.66
C ALA A 137 -8.10 -6.07 -5.47
N ILE A 138 -9.08 -6.07 -4.55
CA ILE A 138 -10.00 -7.20 -4.36
C ILE A 138 -10.95 -7.34 -5.54
N SER A 139 -11.60 -6.25 -5.91
CA SER A 139 -12.37 -6.07 -7.14
C SER A 139 -12.36 -4.59 -7.47
N ASN A 140 -12.18 -4.25 -8.74
CA ASN A 140 -11.92 -2.88 -9.12
C ASN A 140 -13.22 -2.07 -9.33
N TYR A 141 -13.07 -0.77 -9.52
CA TYR A 141 -14.16 0.17 -9.79
C TYR A 141 -13.98 0.79 -11.18
N ALA A 142 -15.07 1.10 -11.85
CA ALA A 142 -15.01 1.97 -13.02
C ALA A 142 -14.32 3.28 -12.63
N GLY A 143 -13.31 3.68 -13.40
CA GLY A 143 -12.47 4.83 -13.12
C GLY A 143 -11.19 4.57 -12.31
N PHE A 144 -10.99 3.37 -11.76
CA PHE A 144 -9.74 3.01 -11.09
C PHE A 144 -8.92 1.94 -11.84
N CYS A 145 -9.07 1.87 -13.16
CA CYS A 145 -8.39 0.85 -13.97
C CYS A 145 -6.87 0.79 -13.66
N VAL A 146 -6.18 1.90 -13.79
CA VAL A 146 -4.72 1.98 -13.60
C VAL A 146 -4.34 1.79 -12.13
N TYR A 147 -4.96 2.56 -11.24
CA TYR A 147 -4.66 2.50 -9.81
C TYR A 147 -4.95 1.13 -9.19
N GLY A 148 -6.15 0.59 -9.44
CA GLY A 148 -6.53 -0.73 -8.91
C GLY A 148 -5.67 -1.84 -9.51
N GLY A 149 -5.33 -1.76 -10.81
CA GLY A 149 -4.40 -2.68 -11.46
C GLY A 149 -3.00 -2.64 -10.84
N ALA A 150 -2.45 -1.45 -10.57
CA ALA A 150 -1.16 -1.29 -9.90
C ALA A 150 -1.16 -1.89 -8.47
N LYS A 151 -2.24 -1.68 -7.70
CA LYS A 151 -2.38 -2.24 -6.35
C LYS A 151 -2.56 -3.77 -6.36
N ALA A 152 -3.28 -4.31 -7.33
CA ALA A 152 -3.40 -5.77 -7.51
C ALA A 152 -2.06 -6.39 -7.93
N GLY A 153 -1.32 -5.77 -8.84
CA GLY A 153 0.02 -6.19 -9.23
C GLY A 153 1.01 -6.18 -8.06
N MET A 154 0.96 -5.14 -7.21
CA MET A 154 1.78 -5.05 -6.00
C MET A 154 1.42 -6.16 -5.00
N GLU A 155 0.14 -6.50 -4.83
CA GLU A 155 -0.30 -7.57 -3.94
C GLU A 155 0.24 -8.93 -4.39
N LEU A 156 0.08 -9.28 -5.67
CA LEU A 156 0.60 -10.55 -6.23
C LEU A 156 2.12 -10.62 -6.20
N ALA A 157 2.82 -9.53 -6.50
CA ALA A 157 4.27 -9.47 -6.37
C ALA A 157 4.72 -9.65 -4.91
N SER A 158 3.97 -9.10 -3.95
CA SER A 158 4.22 -9.30 -2.52
C SER A 158 4.08 -10.76 -2.09
N GLU A 159 3.15 -11.51 -2.69
CA GLU A 159 2.97 -12.95 -2.42
C GLU A 159 4.21 -13.76 -2.86
N ALA A 160 4.75 -13.45 -4.05
CA ALA A 160 5.99 -14.07 -4.52
C ALA A 160 7.17 -13.74 -3.60
N VAL A 161 7.35 -12.46 -3.23
CA VAL A 161 8.41 -12.03 -2.30
C VAL A 161 8.26 -12.70 -0.93
N ALA A 162 7.04 -12.91 -0.44
CA ALA A 162 6.80 -13.62 0.81
C ALA A 162 7.34 -15.06 0.76
N ALA A 163 7.10 -15.76 -0.34
CA ALA A 163 7.61 -17.13 -0.54
C ALA A 163 9.14 -17.15 -0.69
N GLU A 164 9.71 -16.23 -1.49
CA GLU A 164 11.16 -16.13 -1.73
C GLU A 164 11.94 -15.81 -0.45
N ALA A 165 11.38 -14.96 0.41
CA ALA A 165 12.07 -14.44 1.59
C ALA A 165 11.78 -15.21 2.89
N ALA A 166 10.80 -16.10 2.90
CA ALA A 166 10.45 -16.93 4.05
C ALA A 166 11.64 -17.70 4.67
N PRO A 167 12.57 -18.30 3.90
CA PRO A 167 13.72 -19.01 4.46
C PRO A 167 14.68 -18.10 5.27
N PHE A 168 14.57 -16.80 5.09
CA PHE A 168 15.38 -15.80 5.82
C PHE A 168 14.65 -15.21 7.03
N GLY A 169 13.46 -15.73 7.37
CA GLY A 169 12.64 -15.20 8.47
C GLY A 169 11.95 -13.86 8.14
N VAL A 170 11.87 -13.49 6.87
CA VAL A 170 11.19 -12.28 6.43
C VAL A 170 9.71 -12.55 6.24
N LYS A 171 8.88 -11.67 6.82
CA LYS A 171 7.42 -11.72 6.73
C LYS A 171 6.92 -10.63 5.77
N VAL A 172 5.78 -10.86 5.16
CA VAL A 172 5.10 -9.87 4.31
C VAL A 172 3.62 -9.84 4.66
N THR A 173 3.08 -8.65 4.87
CA THR A 173 1.65 -8.42 5.04
C THR A 173 1.18 -7.34 4.07
N VAL A 174 0.18 -7.63 3.27
CA VAL A 174 -0.53 -6.65 2.46
C VAL A 174 -1.74 -6.16 3.25
N VAL A 175 -1.76 -4.86 3.55
CA VAL A 175 -2.89 -4.20 4.21
C VAL A 175 -3.91 -3.78 3.17
N ILE A 176 -5.15 -4.21 3.32
CA ILE A 176 -6.23 -3.96 2.35
C ILE A 176 -7.31 -3.09 2.99
N PRO A 177 -7.14 -1.76 3.01
CA PRO A 177 -8.12 -0.87 3.60
C PRO A 177 -9.35 -0.69 2.70
N GLY A 178 -10.51 -0.61 3.32
CA GLY A 178 -11.71 -0.03 2.72
C GLY A 178 -11.64 1.50 2.68
N PRO A 179 -12.78 2.21 2.70
CA PRO A 179 -12.80 3.67 2.77
C PRO A 179 -12.47 4.14 4.20
N PHE A 180 -11.30 4.73 4.36
CA PHE A 180 -10.81 5.34 5.61
C PHE A 180 -10.75 6.85 5.50
N ARG A 181 -10.98 7.56 6.61
CA ARG A 181 -10.99 9.01 6.66
C ARG A 181 -9.57 9.57 6.70
N THR A 182 -8.99 9.70 5.52
CA THR A 182 -7.67 10.29 5.28
C THR A 182 -7.78 11.36 4.21
N GLU A 183 -6.73 12.13 3.98
CA GLU A 183 -6.67 13.12 2.91
C GLU A 183 -6.49 12.51 1.50
N PHE A 184 -6.72 11.20 1.33
CA PHE A 184 -6.50 10.52 0.05
C PHE A 184 -7.32 11.13 -1.09
N ILE A 185 -8.62 11.37 -0.88
CA ILE A 185 -9.50 11.94 -1.90
C ILE A 185 -9.15 13.41 -2.17
N ALA A 186 -8.91 14.19 -1.11
CA ALA A 186 -8.66 15.61 -1.23
C ALA A 186 -7.27 15.95 -1.79
N ARG A 187 -6.22 15.13 -1.47
CA ARG A 187 -4.82 15.48 -1.78
C ARG A 187 -4.06 14.45 -2.61
N SER A 188 -4.49 13.20 -2.57
CA SER A 188 -3.74 12.08 -3.18
C SER A 188 -4.56 11.38 -4.28
N LEU A 189 -5.49 12.09 -4.90
CA LEU A 189 -6.28 11.59 -6.02
C LEU A 189 -6.03 12.48 -7.25
N ASP A 190 -5.22 11.96 -8.19
CA ASP A 190 -5.01 12.58 -9.50
C ASP A 190 -6.22 12.28 -10.41
N ARG A 191 -6.59 13.23 -11.26
CA ARG A 191 -7.71 13.10 -12.19
C ARG A 191 -7.19 12.94 -13.61
N ALA A 192 -7.81 12.06 -14.37
CA ALA A 192 -7.52 11.92 -15.80
C ALA A 192 -7.71 13.26 -16.53
N THR A 193 -6.83 13.53 -17.50
CA THR A 193 -6.75 14.84 -18.18
C THR A 193 -7.55 14.92 -19.47
N GLY A 194 -8.02 13.79 -20.00
CA GLY A 194 -8.78 13.73 -21.25
C GLY A 194 -10.24 13.31 -21.03
N PRO A 195 -11.11 14.18 -20.41
CA PRO A 195 -12.47 13.79 -20.08
C PRO A 195 -13.28 13.43 -21.34
N VAL A 196 -14.01 12.30 -21.26
CA VAL A 196 -14.88 11.77 -22.33
C VAL A 196 -16.30 11.66 -21.76
N GLY A 197 -17.25 12.39 -22.34
CA GLY A 197 -18.60 12.56 -21.80
C GLY A 197 -19.38 11.25 -21.63
N GLU A 198 -19.12 10.25 -22.46
CA GLU A 198 -19.73 8.92 -22.45
C GLU A 198 -19.43 8.15 -21.15
N TYR A 199 -18.34 8.45 -20.45
CA TYR A 199 -17.99 7.82 -19.17
C TYR A 199 -18.61 8.52 -17.95
N ALA A 200 -19.42 9.56 -18.15
CA ALA A 200 -20.07 10.26 -17.04
C ALA A 200 -20.95 9.35 -16.15
N ALA A 201 -21.62 8.36 -16.77
CA ALA A 201 -22.49 7.41 -16.06
C ALA A 201 -21.72 6.29 -15.32
N THR A 202 -20.44 6.12 -15.57
CA THR A 202 -19.58 5.07 -15.00
C THR A 202 -18.45 5.66 -14.15
N ALA A 203 -17.30 6.00 -14.73
CA ALA A 203 -16.17 6.60 -14.04
C ALA A 203 -16.53 7.94 -13.39
N GLY A 204 -17.28 8.81 -14.09
CA GLY A 204 -17.77 10.09 -13.57
C GLY A 204 -18.70 9.94 -12.37
N LYS A 205 -19.58 8.94 -12.39
CA LYS A 205 -20.44 8.62 -11.23
C LYS A 205 -19.63 8.17 -10.02
N PHE A 206 -18.58 7.39 -10.22
CA PHE A 206 -17.70 6.96 -9.13
C PHE A 206 -16.88 8.13 -8.57
N LEU A 207 -16.34 9.00 -9.41
CA LEU A 207 -15.69 10.24 -8.97
C LEU A 207 -16.62 11.09 -8.11
N SER A 208 -17.86 11.34 -8.59
CA SER A 208 -18.87 12.10 -7.84
C SER A 208 -19.23 11.44 -6.49
N PHE A 209 -19.21 10.12 -6.43
CA PHE A 209 -19.40 9.39 -5.17
C PHE A 209 -18.22 9.64 -4.22
N LEU A 210 -16.98 9.56 -4.68
CA LEU A 210 -15.79 9.81 -3.85
C LEU A 210 -15.81 11.23 -3.26
N GLU A 211 -16.15 12.23 -4.07
CA GLU A 211 -16.26 13.63 -3.62
C GLU A 211 -17.32 13.82 -2.51
N LYS A 212 -18.46 13.12 -2.63
CA LYS A 212 -19.55 13.20 -1.64
C LYS A 212 -19.20 12.55 -0.31
N VAL A 213 -18.33 11.54 -0.31
CA VAL A 213 -17.94 10.79 0.90
C VAL A 213 -16.65 11.30 1.51
N ASP A 214 -15.99 12.28 0.89
CA ASP A 214 -14.74 12.85 1.43
C ASP A 214 -14.98 13.45 2.82
N GLY A 215 -14.10 13.13 3.77
CA GLY A 215 -14.23 13.46 5.18
C GLY A 215 -15.33 12.70 5.96
N LYS A 216 -16.12 11.84 5.28
CA LYS A 216 -17.22 11.06 5.88
C LYS A 216 -16.98 9.55 5.81
N GLN A 217 -15.80 9.12 5.40
CA GLN A 217 -15.46 7.71 5.33
C GLN A 217 -15.57 7.08 6.73
N PRO A 218 -16.10 5.85 6.85
CA PRO A 218 -16.36 5.21 8.15
C PRO A 218 -15.10 4.67 8.83
N GLY A 219 -14.01 4.44 8.10
CA GLY A 219 -12.78 3.90 8.64
C GLY A 219 -11.99 4.94 9.43
N ASP A 220 -11.49 4.54 10.59
CA ASP A 220 -10.62 5.33 11.45
C ASP A 220 -9.15 4.96 11.17
N PRO A 221 -8.33 5.89 10.64
CA PRO A 221 -6.93 5.60 10.33
C PRO A 221 -6.08 5.32 11.59
N ALA A 222 -6.42 5.87 12.74
CA ALA A 222 -5.73 5.55 14.00
C ALA A 222 -6.00 4.10 14.42
N ALA A 223 -7.25 3.64 14.33
CA ALA A 223 -7.58 2.24 14.57
C ALA A 223 -6.92 1.29 13.56
N ALA A 224 -6.77 1.72 12.30
CA ALA A 224 -6.04 0.95 11.29
C ALA A 224 -4.55 0.84 11.64
N ALA A 225 -3.92 1.91 12.12
CA ALA A 225 -2.52 1.88 12.58
C ALA A 225 -2.32 0.88 13.73
N GLN A 226 -3.22 0.83 14.69
CA GLN A 226 -3.19 -0.17 15.77
C GLN A 226 -3.32 -1.61 15.24
N ALA A 227 -4.19 -1.84 14.26
CA ALA A 227 -4.33 -3.15 13.64
C ALA A 227 -3.07 -3.58 12.87
N ILE A 228 -2.37 -2.64 12.23
CA ILE A 228 -1.08 -2.90 11.57
C ILE A 228 -0.01 -3.26 12.59
N ILE A 229 0.08 -2.52 13.71
CA ILE A 229 1.02 -2.82 14.80
C ILE A 229 0.71 -4.21 15.37
N ALA A 230 -0.55 -4.54 15.64
CA ALA A 230 -0.94 -5.86 16.11
C ALA A 230 -0.56 -6.99 15.16
N ALA A 231 -0.66 -6.76 13.85
CA ALA A 231 -0.20 -7.73 12.84
C ALA A 231 1.33 -7.92 12.89
N VAL A 232 2.09 -6.84 13.08
CA VAL A 232 3.56 -6.90 13.20
C VAL A 232 3.99 -7.60 14.49
N GLU A 233 3.24 -7.44 15.57
CA GLU A 233 3.52 -8.11 16.86
C GLU A 233 3.12 -9.59 16.86
N SER A 234 2.29 -10.02 15.92
CA SER A 234 1.84 -11.42 15.83
C SER A 234 3.00 -12.35 15.43
N GLU A 235 3.07 -13.50 16.09
CA GLU A 235 3.99 -14.58 15.67
C GLU A 235 3.67 -15.09 14.26
N LYS A 236 2.37 -15.12 13.91
CA LYS A 236 1.85 -15.56 12.61
C LYS A 236 1.00 -14.45 11.98
N PRO A 237 1.62 -13.39 11.44
CA PRO A 237 0.88 -12.32 10.80
C PRO A 237 0.16 -12.84 9.55
N PRO A 238 -1.01 -12.26 9.23
CA PRO A 238 -1.71 -12.60 7.99
C PRO A 238 -0.92 -12.07 6.78
N PHE A 239 -0.95 -12.79 5.67
CA PHE A 239 -0.49 -12.22 4.40
C PHE A 239 -1.41 -11.08 3.94
N ARG A 240 -2.73 -11.23 4.07
CA ARG A 240 -3.74 -10.20 3.77
C ARG A 240 -4.41 -9.70 5.05
N LEU A 241 -4.13 -8.46 5.43
CA LEU A 241 -4.80 -7.77 6.54
C LEU A 241 -5.90 -6.87 5.97
N VAL A 242 -7.12 -7.39 5.91
CA VAL A 242 -8.28 -6.63 5.45
C VAL A 242 -8.76 -5.70 6.56
N LEU A 243 -9.00 -4.42 6.26
CA LEU A 243 -9.41 -3.42 7.25
C LEU A 243 -10.76 -2.79 6.90
N GLY A 244 -11.65 -2.77 7.90
CA GLY A 244 -12.97 -2.16 7.84
C GLY A 244 -14.06 -3.06 7.24
N LYS A 245 -15.29 -2.87 7.74
CA LYS A 245 -16.48 -3.67 7.38
C LYS A 245 -16.72 -3.74 5.88
N TYR A 246 -16.53 -2.61 5.18
CA TYR A 246 -16.72 -2.54 3.74
C TYR A 246 -15.77 -3.47 2.98
N ALA A 247 -14.46 -3.44 3.29
CA ALA A 247 -13.48 -4.28 2.62
C ALA A 247 -13.71 -5.78 2.89
N TYR A 248 -14.08 -6.15 4.13
CA TYR A 248 -14.46 -7.52 4.46
C TYR A 248 -15.68 -8.01 3.66
N GLN A 249 -16.72 -7.20 3.57
CA GLN A 249 -17.93 -7.55 2.81
C GLN A 249 -17.63 -7.65 1.31
N LYS A 250 -16.76 -6.76 0.80
CA LYS A 250 -16.32 -6.78 -0.59
C LYS A 250 -15.51 -8.04 -0.89
N ALA A 251 -14.56 -8.39 -0.02
CA ALA A 251 -13.73 -9.58 -0.17
C ALA A 251 -14.58 -10.87 -0.20
N ARG A 252 -15.51 -11.01 0.73
CA ARG A 252 -16.42 -12.18 0.75
C ARG A 252 -17.24 -12.30 -0.53
N ARG A 253 -17.89 -11.20 -0.96
CA ARG A 253 -18.66 -11.19 -2.20
C ARG A 253 -17.83 -11.51 -3.43
N GLN A 254 -16.59 -11.05 -3.47
CA GLN A 254 -15.70 -11.34 -4.60
C GLN A 254 -15.30 -12.82 -4.63
N LEU A 255 -14.98 -13.43 -3.48
CA LEU A 255 -14.68 -14.86 -3.37
C LEU A 255 -15.89 -15.72 -3.81
N ASP A 256 -17.10 -15.36 -3.38
CA ASP A 256 -18.31 -16.08 -3.79
C ASP A 256 -18.54 -15.98 -5.31
N LYS A 257 -18.31 -14.79 -5.89
CA LYS A 257 -18.43 -14.57 -7.34
C LYS A 257 -17.40 -15.37 -8.13
N GLU A 258 -16.13 -15.31 -7.73
CA GLU A 258 -15.03 -16.03 -8.40
C GLU A 258 -15.25 -17.54 -8.33
N ARG A 259 -15.71 -18.05 -7.19
CA ARG A 259 -16.06 -19.45 -7.03
C ARG A 259 -17.19 -19.87 -7.98
N ALA A 260 -18.27 -19.10 -8.02
CA ALA A 260 -19.39 -19.40 -8.91
C ALA A 260 -19.01 -19.38 -10.39
N GLU A 261 -18.11 -18.45 -10.79
CA GLU A 261 -17.60 -18.36 -12.15
C GLU A 261 -16.69 -19.56 -12.48
N LEU A 262 -15.82 -19.94 -11.55
CA LEU A 262 -14.96 -21.12 -11.67
C LEU A 262 -15.79 -22.40 -11.83
N ASP A 263 -16.77 -22.62 -10.95
CA ASP A 263 -17.66 -23.79 -10.98
C ASP A 263 -18.45 -23.85 -12.30
N ALA A 264 -18.93 -22.71 -12.81
CA ALA A 264 -19.69 -22.64 -14.05
C ALA A 264 -18.87 -22.98 -15.30
N TRP A 265 -17.58 -22.69 -15.31
CA TRP A 265 -16.70 -22.91 -16.45
C TRP A 265 -15.78 -24.13 -16.31
N GLU A 266 -15.84 -24.82 -15.19
CA GLU A 266 -15.09 -26.07 -14.95
C GLU A 266 -15.26 -27.11 -16.07
N PRO A 267 -16.50 -27.39 -16.58
CA PRO A 267 -16.69 -28.38 -17.66
C PRO A 267 -15.99 -28.01 -18.98
N VAL A 268 -15.67 -26.74 -19.19
CA VAL A 268 -14.98 -26.24 -20.39
C VAL A 268 -13.47 -26.17 -20.14
N GLY A 269 -13.05 -25.78 -18.97
CA GLY A 269 -11.64 -25.59 -18.63
C GLY A 269 -10.88 -26.90 -18.36
N LEU A 270 -11.48 -27.81 -17.57
CA LEU A 270 -10.85 -29.08 -17.19
C LEU A 270 -10.38 -29.97 -18.34
N PRO A 271 -11.14 -30.14 -19.45
CA PRO A 271 -10.74 -31.00 -20.57
C PRO A 271 -9.58 -30.43 -21.43
N THR A 272 -8.93 -29.33 -21.03
CA THR A 272 -7.83 -28.73 -21.78
C THR A 272 -6.48 -29.41 -21.54
N ASP A 273 -6.39 -30.33 -20.57
CA ASP A 273 -5.20 -31.14 -20.33
C ASP A 273 -5.05 -32.27 -21.37
N PHE A 274 -3.82 -32.67 -21.65
CA PHE A 274 -3.60 -33.88 -22.44
C PHE A 274 -4.17 -35.10 -21.69
N VAL A 275 -4.94 -35.91 -22.41
CA VAL A 275 -5.36 -37.23 -21.87
C VAL A 275 -4.11 -38.11 -21.81
N VAL A 276 -3.66 -38.41 -20.61
CA VAL A 276 -2.50 -39.30 -20.32
C VAL A 276 -2.98 -40.74 -20.28
#